data_db04ebc51b613a4816f730c7c81d053d
#
_entry.id   db04ebc51b613a4816f730c7c81d053d
#
_cell.length_a   1.000
_cell.length_b   1.000
_cell.length_c   1.000
_cell.angle_alpha   90.00
_cell.angle_beta   90.00
_cell.angle_gamma   90.00
#
_symmetry.space_group_name_H-M   'P 1'
#
loop_
_entity.id
_entity.type
_entity.pdbx_description
1 polymer ?
#
loop_
_entity_poly.entity_id
_entity_poly.type
_entity_poly.pdbx_seq_one_letter_code
_entity_poly.pdbx_strand_id
1 'polypeptide(L)'
;MESGVFMKYTKYDMNAYNLHIINTDKFKTITVGIAFCRKLVKEEITIRNLLKELMLDSSYDYPTERDLIVEIENLYDLKLVSSNYRVGNDAILTFKMRFLNEKYTESGMNEESIRFLFDLIFKPRLDNDTLKCKKKIEKSI
;
A
#
# COMPACT_ATOMS: atom_id res chain seq x y z
N MET A 1 -11.60 -13.98 -34.47
CA MET A 1 -11.10 -12.67 -33.99
C MET A 1 -10.37 -12.90 -32.69
N GLU A 2 -9.08 -12.81 -32.72
CA GLU A 2 -8.31 -12.73 -31.48
C GLU A 2 -8.54 -11.35 -30.88
N SER A 3 -9.30 -11.27 -29.82
CA SER A 3 -9.35 -10.09 -28.98
C SER A 3 -8.01 -9.95 -28.27
N GLY A 4 -7.05 -9.33 -28.91
CA GLY A 4 -5.76 -9.05 -28.30
C GLY A 4 -5.97 -8.24 -27.04
N VAL A 5 -5.54 -8.79 -25.89
CA VAL A 5 -5.54 -8.05 -24.62
C VAL A 5 -4.61 -6.86 -24.79
N PHE A 6 -5.15 -5.65 -24.70
CA PHE A 6 -4.33 -4.44 -24.71
C PHE A 6 -3.49 -4.39 -23.45
N MET A 7 -2.18 -4.31 -23.61
CA MET A 7 -1.25 -4.13 -22.50
C MET A 7 -0.13 -3.18 -22.92
N LYS A 8 0.00 -2.07 -22.21
CA LYS A 8 1.05 -1.08 -22.44
C LYS A 8 1.80 -0.79 -21.15
N TYR A 9 3.11 -0.98 -21.20
CA TYR A 9 4.02 -0.60 -20.10
C TYR A 9 4.69 0.72 -20.38
N THR A 10 4.74 1.60 -19.37
CA THR A 10 5.45 2.86 -19.44
C THR A 10 6.19 3.08 -18.12
N LYS A 11 7.44 3.55 -18.19
CA LYS A 11 8.26 3.93 -17.03
C LYS A 11 8.54 5.43 -17.08
N TYR A 12 8.38 6.08 -15.92
CA TYR A 12 8.75 7.48 -15.70
C TYR A 12 9.78 7.57 -14.59
N ASP A 13 10.85 8.31 -14.83
CA ASP A 13 11.81 8.69 -13.81
C ASP A 13 11.35 10.02 -13.18
N MET A 14 11.03 9.98 -11.90
CA MET A 14 10.48 11.10 -11.13
C MET A 14 11.50 11.68 -10.15
N ASN A 15 12.80 11.47 -10.36
CA ASN A 15 13.93 11.84 -9.50
C ASN A 15 13.94 11.10 -8.14
N ALA A 16 12.91 11.28 -7.32
CA ALA A 16 12.81 10.65 -6.00
C ALA A 16 12.36 9.19 -6.07
N TYR A 17 11.70 8.78 -7.14
CA TYR A 17 11.17 7.43 -7.34
C TYR A 17 11.00 7.13 -8.83
N ASN A 18 10.84 5.87 -9.17
CA ASN A 18 10.43 5.44 -10.50
C ASN A 18 8.95 5.08 -10.49
N LEU A 19 8.19 5.64 -11.43
CA LEU A 19 6.79 5.31 -11.63
C LEU A 19 6.67 4.31 -12.78
N HIS A 20 6.06 3.16 -12.51
CA HIS A 20 5.78 2.13 -13.50
C HIS A 20 4.28 2.02 -13.71
N ILE A 21 3.82 2.19 -14.94
CA ILE A 21 2.41 2.06 -15.30
C ILE A 21 2.24 0.92 -16.29
N ILE A 22 1.37 -0.02 -15.93
CA ILE A 22 0.90 -1.08 -16.84
C ILE A 22 -0.56 -0.81 -17.12
N ASN A 23 -0.85 -0.36 -18.33
CA ASN A 23 -2.21 -0.08 -18.75
C ASN A 23 -2.78 -1.32 -19.46
N THR A 24 -3.93 -1.79 -19.00
CA THR A 24 -4.64 -2.96 -19.54
C THR A 24 -6.14 -2.82 -19.32
N ASP A 25 -6.92 -3.33 -20.25
CA ASP A 25 -8.39 -3.39 -20.19
C ASP A 25 -8.93 -4.74 -19.68
N LYS A 26 -8.01 -5.66 -19.37
CA LYS A 26 -8.35 -7.04 -18.96
C LYS A 26 -9.11 -7.11 -17.64
N PHE A 27 -8.85 -6.18 -16.71
CA PHE A 27 -9.35 -6.26 -15.35
C PHE A 27 -10.29 -5.09 -15.01
N LYS A 28 -11.29 -5.36 -14.19
CA LYS A 28 -12.18 -4.34 -13.61
C LYS A 28 -11.56 -3.60 -12.43
N THR A 29 -10.46 -4.11 -11.91
CA THR A 29 -9.76 -3.56 -10.75
C THR A 29 -8.47 -2.88 -11.16
N ILE A 30 -8.07 -1.90 -10.34
CA ILE A 30 -6.77 -1.24 -10.41
C ILE A 30 -5.93 -1.71 -9.23
N THR A 31 -4.67 -2.01 -9.49
CA THR A 31 -3.69 -2.33 -8.45
C THR A 31 -2.65 -1.23 -8.39
N VAL A 32 -2.45 -0.66 -7.21
CA VAL A 32 -1.40 0.31 -6.92
C VAL A 32 -0.43 -0.32 -5.92
N GLY A 33 0.86 -0.26 -6.21
CA GLY A 33 1.91 -0.77 -5.33
C GLY A 33 2.97 0.29 -5.07
N ILE A 34 3.43 0.37 -3.82
CA ILE A 34 4.57 1.18 -3.41
C ILE A 34 5.63 0.24 -2.85
N ALA A 35 6.85 0.34 -3.38
CA ALA A 35 7.97 -0.47 -2.95
C ALA A 35 9.11 0.40 -2.43
N PHE A 36 9.58 0.07 -1.24
CA PHE A 36 10.75 0.69 -0.61
C PHE A 36 11.91 -0.32 -0.64
N CYS A 37 12.95 0.01 -1.39
CA CYS A 37 14.12 -0.83 -1.56
C CYS A 37 15.33 -0.22 -0.87
N ARG A 38 16.06 -1.02 -0.07
CA ARG A 38 17.34 -0.63 0.53
C ARG A 38 18.22 -1.85 0.76
N LYS A 39 19.50 -1.62 1.02
CA LYS A 39 20.42 -2.70 1.41
C LYS A 39 19.93 -3.42 2.66
N LEU A 40 20.03 -4.74 2.64
CA LEU A 40 19.63 -5.59 3.76
C LEU A 40 20.53 -5.32 4.98
N VAL A 41 19.90 -4.97 6.09
CA VAL A 41 20.53 -4.86 7.41
C VAL A 41 19.85 -5.89 8.31
N LYS A 42 20.62 -6.83 8.82
CA LYS A 42 20.12 -8.00 9.56
C LYS A 42 19.31 -7.57 10.81
N GLU A 43 19.78 -6.57 11.50
CA GLU A 43 19.18 -6.03 12.72
C GLU A 43 17.81 -5.37 12.47
N GLU A 44 17.54 -4.95 11.23
CA GLU A 44 16.29 -4.28 10.85
C GLU A 44 15.17 -5.25 10.44
N ILE A 45 15.45 -6.54 10.25
CA ILE A 45 14.47 -7.49 9.69
C ILE A 45 13.21 -7.54 10.55
N THR A 46 13.34 -7.68 11.85
CA THR A 46 12.22 -7.75 12.79
C THR A 46 11.46 -6.44 12.84
N ILE A 47 12.17 -5.31 12.86
CA ILE A 47 11.57 -3.96 12.87
C ILE A 47 10.77 -3.73 11.60
N ARG A 48 11.29 -4.11 10.44
CA ARG A 48 10.59 -3.97 9.16
C ARG A 48 9.35 -4.85 9.07
N ASN A 49 9.38 -6.06 9.63
CA ASN A 49 8.21 -6.92 9.70
C ASN A 49 7.11 -6.33 10.60
N LEU A 50 7.48 -5.74 11.72
CA LEU A 50 6.55 -5.05 12.59
C LEU A 50 5.99 -3.79 11.92
N LEU A 51 6.84 -3.00 11.28
CA LEU A 51 6.45 -1.76 10.62
C LEU A 51 5.37 -1.98 9.56
N LYS A 52 5.51 -3.01 8.71
CA LYS A 52 4.52 -3.31 7.67
C LYS A 52 3.12 -3.61 8.23
N GLU A 53 3.05 -4.21 9.41
CA GLU A 53 1.77 -4.50 10.06
C GLU A 53 1.19 -3.26 10.70
N LEU A 54 2.00 -2.49 11.42
CA LEU A 54 1.56 -1.28 12.10
C LEU A 54 1.07 -0.21 11.13
N MET A 55 1.68 -0.06 9.98
CA MET A 55 1.29 0.94 8.99
C MET A 55 -0.07 0.65 8.35
N LEU A 56 -0.50 -0.62 8.31
CA LEU A 56 -1.81 -1.01 7.80
C LEU A 56 -2.88 -1.19 8.89
N ASP A 57 -2.54 -0.94 10.14
CA ASP A 57 -3.44 -1.13 11.28
C ASP A 57 -4.16 0.17 11.67
N SER A 58 -3.46 1.27 11.59
CA SER A 58 -3.99 2.61 11.90
C SER A 58 -3.14 3.70 11.27
N SER A 59 -3.73 4.87 11.10
CA SER A 59 -3.03 6.07 10.63
C SER A 59 -3.47 7.30 11.39
N TYR A 60 -2.92 8.46 11.03
CA TYR A 60 -3.35 9.73 11.61
C TYR A 60 -4.84 10.00 11.37
N ASP A 61 -5.31 9.81 10.15
CA ASP A 61 -6.72 10.05 9.77
C ASP A 61 -7.65 8.91 10.21
N TYR A 62 -7.13 7.70 10.40
CA TYR A 62 -7.87 6.50 10.83
C TYR A 62 -7.23 5.92 12.09
N PRO A 63 -7.48 6.52 13.26
CA PRO A 63 -6.76 6.21 14.50
C PRO A 63 -7.09 4.84 15.09
N THR A 64 -8.22 4.25 14.73
CA THR A 64 -8.62 2.92 15.18
C THR A 64 -8.77 1.95 14.02
N GLU A 65 -8.62 0.66 14.29
CA GLU A 65 -8.86 -0.40 13.31
C GLU A 65 -10.28 -0.33 12.73
N ARG A 66 -11.26 0.04 13.56
CA ARG A 66 -12.64 0.23 13.14
C ARG A 66 -12.78 1.37 12.12
N ASP A 67 -12.14 2.51 12.38
CA ASP A 67 -12.18 3.65 11.45
C ASP A 67 -11.60 3.26 10.10
N LEU A 68 -10.52 2.49 10.12
CA LEU A 68 -9.88 1.99 8.91
C LEU A 68 -10.79 1.02 8.15
N ILE A 69 -11.43 0.07 8.83
CA ILE A 69 -12.34 -0.90 8.22
C ILE A 69 -13.54 -0.17 7.59
N VAL A 70 -14.14 0.79 8.28
CA VAL A 70 -15.26 1.57 7.74
C VAL A 70 -14.85 2.30 6.46
N GLU A 71 -13.67 2.89 6.42
CA GLU A 71 -13.20 3.56 5.21
C GLU A 71 -12.92 2.58 4.06
N ILE A 72 -12.35 1.42 4.36
CA ILE A 72 -12.17 0.35 3.36
C ILE A 72 -13.51 -0.08 2.75
N GLU A 73 -14.54 -0.22 3.57
CA GLU A 73 -15.90 -0.54 3.11
C GLU A 73 -16.48 0.59 2.25
N ASN A 74 -16.30 1.85 2.65
CA ASN A 74 -16.71 3.02 1.87
C ASN A 74 -16.03 3.10 0.50
N LEU A 75 -14.79 2.60 0.40
CA LEU A 75 -14.01 2.49 -0.83
C LEU A 75 -14.25 1.15 -1.56
N TYR A 76 -15.47 0.60 -1.45
CA TYR A 76 -15.90 -0.64 -2.12
C TYR A 76 -15.06 -1.87 -1.76
N ASP A 77 -14.77 -2.02 -0.48
CA ASP A 77 -14.06 -3.18 0.08
C ASP A 77 -12.70 -3.42 -0.60
N LEU A 78 -11.93 -2.34 -0.76
CA LEU A 78 -10.58 -2.44 -1.34
C LEU A 78 -9.69 -3.39 -0.52
N LYS A 79 -8.72 -3.99 -1.18
CA LYS A 79 -7.80 -4.94 -0.54
C LYS A 79 -6.43 -4.32 -0.37
N LEU A 80 -5.91 -4.41 0.85
CA LEU A 80 -4.58 -3.97 1.25
C LEU A 80 -3.69 -5.17 1.59
N VAL A 81 -2.49 -5.19 1.07
CA VAL A 81 -1.48 -6.21 1.36
C VAL A 81 -0.12 -5.55 1.56
N SER A 82 0.59 -5.94 2.57
CA SER A 82 1.99 -5.59 2.78
C SER A 82 2.88 -6.81 2.73
N SER A 83 4.08 -6.66 2.19
CA SER A 83 5.07 -7.72 2.10
C SER A 83 6.46 -7.18 2.41
N ASN A 84 7.26 -8.00 3.06
CA ASN A 84 8.66 -7.72 3.29
C ASN A 84 9.46 -8.94 2.82
N TYR A 85 10.31 -8.76 1.84
CA TYR A 85 11.08 -9.84 1.25
C TYR A 85 12.48 -9.38 0.84
N ARG A 86 13.31 -10.33 0.48
CA ARG A 86 14.69 -10.11 0.09
C ARG A 86 14.91 -10.50 -1.36
N VAL A 87 15.64 -9.67 -2.09
CA VAL A 87 16.16 -9.98 -3.43
C VAL A 87 17.67 -9.74 -3.41
N GLY A 88 18.46 -10.81 -3.48
CA GLY A 88 19.91 -10.69 -3.34
C GLY A 88 20.31 -10.08 -1.98
N ASN A 89 20.96 -8.94 -2.02
CA ASN A 89 21.38 -8.17 -0.84
C ASN A 89 20.48 -6.97 -0.54
N ASP A 90 19.31 -6.91 -1.18
CA ASP A 90 18.36 -5.83 -0.99
C ASP A 90 17.13 -6.31 -0.23
N ALA A 91 16.67 -5.52 0.73
CA ALA A 91 15.42 -5.70 1.44
C ALA A 91 14.34 -4.83 0.78
N ILE A 92 13.20 -5.43 0.45
CA ILE A 92 12.11 -4.77 -0.24
C ILE A 92 10.87 -4.84 0.63
N LEU A 93 10.35 -3.68 1.02
CA LEU A 93 9.07 -3.52 1.71
C LEU A 93 8.05 -3.00 0.70
N THR A 94 6.95 -3.72 0.52
CA THR A 94 5.90 -3.33 -0.43
C THR A 94 4.56 -3.18 0.27
N PHE A 95 3.80 -2.19 -0.19
CA PHE A 95 2.40 -2.01 0.12
C PHE A 95 1.62 -2.05 -1.20
N LYS A 96 0.65 -2.94 -1.30
CA LYS A 96 -0.20 -3.08 -2.48
C LYS A 96 -1.65 -2.88 -2.10
N MET A 97 -2.35 -2.13 -2.92
CA MET A 97 -3.78 -1.92 -2.82
C MET A 97 -4.45 -2.30 -4.12
N ARG A 98 -5.54 -3.03 -4.05
CA ARG A 98 -6.39 -3.36 -5.19
C ARG A 98 -7.80 -2.85 -4.91
N PHE A 99 -8.33 -2.09 -5.84
CA PHE A 99 -9.66 -1.48 -5.75
C PHE A 99 -10.39 -1.54 -7.09
N LEU A 100 -11.70 -1.37 -7.04
CA LEU A 100 -12.55 -1.37 -8.21
C LEU A 100 -12.38 -0.06 -9.00
N ASN A 101 -12.24 -0.17 -10.34
CA ASN A 101 -12.15 1.00 -11.20
C ASN A 101 -13.44 1.85 -11.12
N GLU A 102 -13.32 3.16 -11.05
CA GLU A 102 -14.45 4.10 -10.95
C GLU A 102 -15.47 3.98 -12.09
N LYS A 103 -15.12 3.35 -13.20
CA LYS A 103 -16.09 2.98 -14.26
C LYS A 103 -17.22 2.08 -13.76
N TYR A 104 -17.01 1.38 -12.66
CA TYR A 104 -17.94 0.44 -12.04
C TYR A 104 -18.48 0.94 -10.70
N THR A 105 -18.07 2.13 -10.27
CA THR A 105 -18.48 2.78 -9.04
C THR A 105 -18.94 4.21 -9.33
N GLU A 106 -18.28 5.19 -8.75
CA GLU A 106 -18.61 6.61 -8.88
C GLU A 106 -17.38 7.39 -9.35
N SER A 107 -17.60 8.46 -10.11
CA SER A 107 -16.52 9.34 -10.55
C SER A 107 -15.72 9.89 -9.36
N GLY A 108 -14.40 9.85 -9.46
CA GLY A 108 -13.49 10.29 -8.40
C GLY A 108 -13.00 9.19 -7.45
N MET A 109 -13.60 7.99 -7.49
CA MET A 109 -13.22 6.90 -6.59
C MET A 109 -11.80 6.37 -6.81
N ASN A 110 -11.29 6.46 -8.03
CA ASN A 110 -9.88 6.11 -8.29
C ASN A 110 -8.93 7.04 -7.52
N GLU A 111 -9.17 8.34 -7.58
CA GLU A 111 -8.37 9.32 -6.87
C GLU A 111 -8.48 9.17 -5.34
N GLU A 112 -9.69 8.99 -4.82
CA GLU A 112 -9.91 8.79 -3.38
C GLU A 112 -9.22 7.53 -2.87
N SER A 113 -9.30 6.43 -3.60
CA SER A 113 -8.63 5.18 -3.23
C SER A 113 -7.11 5.31 -3.22
N ILE A 114 -6.54 5.98 -4.22
CA ILE A 114 -5.09 6.21 -4.28
C ILE A 114 -4.65 7.15 -3.15
N ARG A 115 -5.40 8.21 -2.90
CA ARG A 115 -5.14 9.14 -1.78
C ARG A 115 -5.18 8.42 -0.43
N PHE A 116 -6.15 7.55 -0.23
CA PHE A 116 -6.24 6.72 0.97
C PHE A 116 -4.96 5.90 1.21
N LEU A 117 -4.41 5.24 0.19
CA LEU A 117 -3.16 4.49 0.30
C LEU A 117 -1.99 5.38 0.70
N PHE A 118 -1.86 6.55 0.06
CA PHE A 118 -0.78 7.50 0.39
C PHE A 118 -0.92 8.05 1.81
N ASP A 119 -2.12 8.42 2.24
CA ASP A 119 -2.37 8.89 3.60
C ASP A 119 -2.06 7.81 4.64
N LEU A 120 -2.41 6.58 4.35
CA LEU A 120 -2.13 5.44 5.24
C LEU A 120 -0.62 5.21 5.43
N ILE A 121 0.16 5.35 4.37
CA ILE A 121 1.61 5.10 4.40
C ILE A 121 2.40 6.32 4.88
N PHE A 122 2.04 7.52 4.43
CA PHE A 122 2.83 8.75 4.69
C PHE A 122 2.30 9.58 5.86
N LYS A 123 1.14 9.25 6.41
CA LYS A 123 0.60 9.87 7.63
C LYS A 123 0.38 8.82 8.72
N PRO A 124 1.45 8.16 9.21
CA PRO A 124 1.32 7.17 10.27
C PRO A 124 0.85 7.82 11.57
N ARG A 125 0.17 7.04 12.41
CA ARG A 125 -0.19 7.48 13.74
C ARG A 125 1.01 7.43 14.67
N LEU A 126 1.56 8.59 15.00
CA LEU A 126 2.71 8.75 15.88
C LEU A 126 2.29 9.36 17.22
N ASP A 127 3.00 8.96 18.30
CA ASP A 127 2.96 9.58 19.61
C ASP A 127 4.39 9.91 20.00
N ASN A 128 4.74 11.21 20.08
CA ASN A 128 6.10 11.68 20.31
C ASN A 128 7.13 11.00 19.39
N ASP A 129 6.86 11.00 18.06
CA ASP A 129 7.66 10.34 17.03
C ASP A 129 7.74 8.80 17.14
N THR A 130 6.84 8.18 17.93
CA THR A 130 6.77 6.73 18.12
C THR A 130 5.44 6.19 17.58
N LEU A 131 5.48 5.05 16.89
CA LEU A 131 4.27 4.39 16.38
C LEU A 131 3.37 3.92 17.53
N LYS A 132 2.11 4.37 17.53
CA LYS A 132 1.10 4.00 18.53
C LYS A 132 0.43 2.67 18.17
N CYS A 133 1.01 1.55 18.56
CA CYS A 133 0.24 0.30 18.61
C CYS A 133 0.83 -0.68 19.63
N LYS A 134 0.62 -0.39 20.91
CA LYS A 134 1.15 -1.20 22.02
C LYS A 134 0.71 -2.67 21.96
N LYS A 135 -0.53 -2.96 21.54
CA LYS A 135 -1.05 -4.34 21.52
C LYS A 135 -0.34 -5.28 20.54
N LYS A 136 0.12 -4.79 19.40
CA LYS A 136 0.88 -5.61 18.45
C LYS A 136 2.34 -5.77 18.84
N ILE A 137 2.93 -4.75 19.44
CA ILE A 137 4.31 -4.80 19.96
C ILE A 137 4.41 -5.87 21.07
N GLU A 138 3.46 -5.92 21.99
CA GLU A 138 3.42 -6.92 23.07
C GLU A 138 3.24 -8.35 22.56
N LYS A 139 2.52 -8.56 21.45
CA LYS A 139 2.36 -9.88 20.81
C LYS A 139 3.57 -10.32 19.97
N SER A 140 4.45 -9.41 19.58
CA SER A 140 5.64 -9.68 18.77
C SER A 140 6.90 -9.94 19.60
N ILE A 141 6.82 -9.74 20.90
CA ILE A 141 7.82 -10.07 21.90
C ILE A 141 7.48 -11.43 22.51
#